data_7277a786d0aa76956976e9845d6db3f5
#
_entry.id   7277a786d0aa76956976e9845d6db3f5
#
_cell.length_a   1.000
_cell.length_b   1.000
_cell.length_c   1.000
_cell.angle_alpha   90.00
_cell.angle_beta   90.00
_cell.angle_gamma   90.00
#
_symmetry.space_group_name_H-M   'P 1'
#
loop_
_entity.id
_entity.type
_entity.pdbx_description
1 polymer ?
#
loop_
_entity_poly.entity_id
_entity_poly.type
_entity_poly.pdbx_seq_one_letter_code
_entity_poly.pdbx_strand_id
1 'polypeptide(L)'
;MNLTVNQFGGVLIESTQGNLAVNGGGTLEEMEKAYLHKDVSLISLVLTSEHINRSRNVERFARKHHIPILSSFIVQCSMKIHDVPVLYCFPPAEINLYGVKIRMLHIRYDSIDPVYLIVEADGKAGIVIDGKLNETSAEPLMNCDNLVLLNRCAVRDSMPGQLIRRLQSVYNSEQELRSLFRNYRGNAIYAPGETLSKKLDAKEA
;
A
#
# COMPACT_ATOMS: atom_id res chain seq x y z
N MET A 1 -10.38 -13.41 -0.99
CA MET A 1 -9.33 -12.48 -0.53
C MET A 1 -9.94 -11.48 0.45
N ASN A 2 -9.33 -11.30 1.62
CA ASN A 2 -9.76 -10.34 2.64
C ASN A 2 -8.69 -9.25 2.83
N LEU A 3 -9.10 -8.00 3.06
CA LEU A 3 -8.20 -6.85 3.22
C LEU A 3 -8.49 -6.15 4.56
N THR A 4 -7.46 -5.99 5.37
CA THR A 4 -7.55 -5.27 6.63
C THR A 4 -6.53 -4.13 6.64
N VAL A 5 -7.00 -2.90 6.88
CA VAL A 5 -6.15 -1.72 6.99
C VAL A 5 -5.97 -1.37 8.45
N ASN A 6 -4.72 -1.25 8.90
CA ASN A 6 -4.44 -0.84 10.27
C ASN A 6 -4.41 0.69 10.41
N GLN A 7 -4.46 1.18 11.64
CA GLN A 7 -4.48 2.62 11.97
C GLN A 7 -3.25 3.41 11.47
N PHE A 8 -2.16 2.73 11.12
CA PHE A 8 -0.94 3.35 10.59
C PHE A 8 -0.87 3.33 9.06
N GLY A 9 -1.91 2.79 8.40
CA GLY A 9 -1.99 2.69 6.95
C GLY A 9 -1.20 1.53 6.35
N GLY A 10 -0.85 0.54 7.15
CA GLY A 10 -0.41 -0.75 6.64
C GLY A 10 -1.61 -1.62 6.26
N VAL A 11 -1.43 -2.55 5.35
CA VAL A 11 -2.50 -3.43 4.84
C VAL A 11 -2.11 -4.89 5.06
N LEU A 12 -3.03 -5.68 5.64
CA LEU A 12 -2.96 -7.13 5.63
C LEU A 12 -3.85 -7.64 4.50
N ILE A 13 -3.29 -8.50 3.66
CA ILE A 13 -3.98 -9.21 2.59
C ILE A 13 -3.99 -10.69 2.96
N GLU A 14 -5.17 -11.24 3.19
CA GLU A 14 -5.36 -12.65 3.51
C GLU A 14 -5.98 -13.36 2.30
N SER A 15 -5.34 -14.43 1.85
CA SER A 15 -5.81 -15.27 0.74
C SER A 15 -5.57 -16.74 1.01
N THR A 16 -6.21 -17.61 0.26
CA THR A 16 -6.02 -19.06 0.35
C THR A 16 -4.65 -19.54 -0.12
N GLN A 17 -3.94 -18.73 -0.94
CA GLN A 17 -2.59 -19.03 -1.42
C GLN A 17 -1.48 -18.52 -0.49
N GLY A 18 -1.78 -17.53 0.36
CA GLY A 18 -0.83 -16.96 1.29
C GLY A 18 -1.19 -15.53 1.68
N ASN A 19 -0.64 -15.07 2.79
CA ASN A 19 -0.95 -13.76 3.33
C ASN A 19 0.23 -12.81 3.14
N LEU A 20 -0.07 -11.55 2.84
CA LEU A 20 0.91 -10.49 2.66
C LEU A 20 0.63 -9.35 3.65
N ALA A 21 1.68 -8.82 4.25
CA ALA A 21 1.62 -7.51 4.86
C ALA A 21 2.18 -6.46 3.88
N VAL A 22 1.53 -5.31 3.77
CA VAL A 22 1.99 -4.19 2.94
C VAL A 22 2.34 -3.02 3.84
N ASN A 23 3.56 -2.55 3.77
CA ASN A 23 4.18 -1.54 4.60
C ASN A 23 4.13 -1.87 6.11
N GLY A 24 4.99 -1.23 6.85
CA GLY A 24 4.94 -1.20 8.30
C GLY A 24 4.25 0.06 8.80
N GLY A 25 4.13 0.16 10.09
CA GLY A 25 3.64 1.37 10.76
C GLY A 25 3.49 1.14 12.24
N GLY A 26 3.77 2.16 13.02
CA GLY A 26 3.75 2.05 14.47
C GLY A 26 4.96 1.33 15.07
N THR A 27 4.78 0.81 16.26
CA THR A 27 5.77 0.02 17.00
C THR A 27 5.81 -1.43 16.52
N LEU A 28 6.82 -2.18 16.93
CA LEU A 28 6.91 -3.61 16.65
C LEU A 28 5.69 -4.37 17.17
N GLU A 29 5.25 -4.09 18.38
CA GLU A 29 4.08 -4.71 19.02
C GLU A 29 2.79 -4.43 18.24
N GLU A 30 2.61 -3.19 17.77
CA GLU A 30 1.45 -2.82 16.95
C GLU A 30 1.47 -3.51 15.59
N MET A 31 2.62 -3.72 14.97
CA MET A 31 2.76 -4.51 13.75
C MET A 31 2.42 -5.98 14.00
N GLU A 32 2.91 -6.56 15.11
CA GLU A 32 2.59 -7.93 15.50
C GLU A 32 1.09 -8.12 15.69
N LYS A 33 0.46 -7.22 16.43
CA LYS A 33 -1.00 -7.24 16.64
C LYS A 33 -1.80 -7.09 15.34
N ALA A 34 -1.30 -6.27 14.40
CA ALA A 34 -1.99 -6.02 13.14
C ALA A 34 -1.83 -7.15 12.12
N TYR A 35 -0.69 -7.83 12.11
CA TYR A 35 -0.33 -8.76 11.03
C TYR A 35 -0.21 -10.23 11.45
N LEU A 36 -0.08 -10.53 12.75
CA LEU A 36 0.14 -11.89 13.25
C LEU A 36 -0.96 -12.35 14.21
N HIS A 37 -2.22 -12.05 13.89
CA HIS A 37 -3.35 -12.52 14.69
C HIS A 37 -3.82 -13.89 14.18
N LYS A 38 -4.28 -14.78 15.10
CA LYS A 38 -4.99 -16.03 14.80
C LYS A 38 -4.31 -16.90 13.72
N ASP A 39 -3.10 -17.34 13.94
CA ASP A 39 -2.40 -18.28 13.05
C ASP A 39 -2.13 -17.75 11.63
N VAL A 40 -2.19 -16.45 11.41
CA VAL A 40 -1.81 -15.81 10.15
C VAL A 40 -0.31 -15.98 9.93
N SER A 41 0.07 -16.75 8.93
CA SER A 41 1.45 -16.85 8.44
C SER A 41 1.64 -15.94 7.25
N LEU A 42 2.61 -15.02 7.33
CA LEU A 42 2.94 -14.12 6.24
C LEU A 42 3.99 -14.75 5.31
N ILE A 43 3.71 -14.74 4.01
CA ILE A 43 4.68 -15.16 2.98
C ILE A 43 5.66 -14.04 2.63
N SER A 44 5.28 -12.78 2.83
CA SER A 44 6.16 -11.63 2.64
C SER A 44 5.60 -10.36 3.30
N LEU A 45 6.51 -9.42 3.60
CA LEU A 45 6.22 -8.03 3.90
C LEU A 45 6.61 -7.16 2.70
N VAL A 46 5.65 -6.55 2.03
CA VAL A 46 5.86 -5.75 0.82
C VAL A 46 6.00 -4.28 1.16
N LEU A 47 7.03 -3.61 0.62
CA LEU A 47 7.25 -2.17 0.82
C LEU A 47 6.95 -1.40 -0.46
N THR A 48 6.13 -0.36 -0.35
CA THR A 48 5.75 0.50 -1.48
C THR A 48 6.59 1.77 -1.63
N SER A 49 7.35 2.13 -0.60
CA SER A 49 8.25 3.29 -0.58
C SER A 49 9.21 3.23 0.61
N GLU A 50 10.23 4.09 0.62
CA GLU A 50 11.20 4.21 1.72
C GLU A 50 10.71 5.07 2.90
N HIS A 51 9.50 5.59 2.88
CA HIS A 51 9.02 6.50 3.92
C HIS A 51 9.05 5.88 5.32
N ILE A 52 9.86 6.47 6.17
CA ILE A 52 10.19 5.97 7.51
C ILE A 52 8.95 5.76 8.40
N ASN A 53 7.92 6.56 8.21
CA ASN A 53 6.68 6.46 8.98
C ASN A 53 5.90 5.18 8.71
N ARG A 54 6.17 4.50 7.58
CA ARG A 54 5.53 3.24 7.20
C ARG A 54 6.45 2.05 7.32
N SER A 55 7.74 2.27 7.11
CA SER A 55 8.77 1.25 7.17
C SER A 55 9.45 1.15 8.53
N ARG A 56 9.10 2.05 9.47
CA ARG A 56 9.65 2.02 10.83
C ARG A 56 9.40 0.65 11.49
N ASN A 57 10.47 0.07 12.03
CA ASN A 57 10.50 -1.27 12.61
C ASN A 57 10.26 -2.44 11.63
N VAL A 58 10.18 -2.20 10.32
CA VAL A 58 9.99 -3.22 9.29
C VAL A 58 11.04 -4.32 9.38
N GLU A 59 12.31 -3.94 9.39
CA GLU A 59 13.41 -4.91 9.47
C GLU A 59 13.38 -5.70 10.79
N ARG A 60 13.10 -5.04 11.92
CA ARG A 60 12.98 -5.71 13.21
C ARG A 60 11.85 -6.71 13.26
N PHE A 61 10.70 -6.36 12.66
CA PHE A 61 9.55 -7.25 12.53
C PHE A 61 9.88 -8.44 11.63
N ALA A 62 10.39 -8.18 10.43
CA ALA A 62 10.75 -9.21 9.46
C ALA A 62 11.78 -10.19 10.02
N ARG A 63 12.84 -9.69 10.70
CA ARG A 63 13.86 -10.51 11.34
C ARG A 63 13.31 -11.37 12.47
N LYS A 64 12.49 -10.78 13.36
CA LYS A 64 11.92 -11.51 14.51
C LYS A 64 11.04 -12.67 14.08
N HIS A 65 10.29 -12.50 12.99
CA HIS A 65 9.32 -13.47 12.51
C HIS A 65 9.75 -14.26 11.28
N HIS A 66 11.04 -14.10 10.86
CA HIS A 66 11.61 -14.77 9.68
C HIS A 66 10.82 -14.55 8.38
N ILE A 67 10.26 -13.34 8.21
CA ILE A 67 9.45 -12.96 7.06
C ILE A 67 10.32 -12.28 6.02
N PRO A 68 10.36 -12.75 4.75
CA PRO A 68 11.10 -12.05 3.71
C PRO A 68 10.44 -10.70 3.36
N ILE A 69 11.27 -9.71 3.05
CA ILE A 69 10.82 -8.40 2.59
C ILE A 69 10.83 -8.38 1.06
N LEU A 70 9.73 -7.96 0.44
CA LEU A 70 9.66 -7.66 -0.98
C LEU A 70 9.63 -6.15 -1.19
N SER A 71 10.55 -5.62 -1.99
CA SER A 71 10.60 -4.18 -2.33
C SER A 71 11.24 -3.95 -3.70
N SER A 72 11.16 -2.71 -4.20
CA SER A 72 12.07 -2.32 -5.27
C SER A 72 13.51 -2.30 -4.77
N PHE A 73 14.46 -2.55 -5.68
CA PHE A 73 15.89 -2.52 -5.36
C PHE A 73 16.31 -1.16 -4.77
N ILE A 74 15.79 -0.08 -5.34
CA ILE A 74 16.12 1.28 -4.90
C ILE A 74 15.61 1.56 -3.48
N VAL A 75 14.38 1.15 -3.16
CA VAL A 75 13.82 1.27 -1.80
C VAL A 75 14.65 0.50 -0.80
N GLN A 76 15.05 -0.74 -1.12
CA GLN A 76 15.90 -1.55 -0.25
C GLN A 76 17.24 -0.87 0.05
N CYS A 77 17.94 -0.39 -0.98
CA CYS A 77 19.22 0.30 -0.83
C CYS A 77 19.09 1.56 0.04
N SER A 78 18.02 2.32 -0.16
CA SER A 78 17.74 3.53 0.61
C SER A 78 17.46 3.25 2.08
N MET A 79 16.75 2.18 2.39
CA MET A 79 16.39 1.79 3.76
C MET A 79 17.50 1.08 4.51
N LYS A 80 18.57 0.66 3.83
CA LYS A 80 19.71 -0.09 4.42
C LYS A 80 19.25 -1.34 5.18
N ILE A 81 18.34 -2.12 4.61
CA ILE A 81 17.88 -3.39 5.16
C ILE A 81 18.96 -4.44 4.93
N HIS A 82 19.46 -5.09 5.98
CA HIS A 82 20.60 -6.01 5.90
C HIS A 82 20.36 -7.40 6.48
N ASP A 83 19.68 -7.50 7.61
CA ASP A 83 19.64 -8.72 8.42
C ASP A 83 18.40 -9.59 8.18
N VAL A 84 17.79 -9.49 7.00
CA VAL A 84 16.61 -10.27 6.62
C VAL A 84 16.69 -10.68 5.16
N PRO A 85 16.07 -11.79 4.75
CA PRO A 85 15.93 -12.13 3.34
C PRO A 85 15.15 -11.02 2.60
N VAL A 86 15.72 -10.51 1.52
CA VAL A 86 15.07 -9.50 0.67
C VAL A 86 14.88 -10.08 -0.73
N LEU A 87 13.64 -10.02 -1.18
CA LEU A 87 13.26 -10.21 -2.56
C LEU A 87 13.14 -8.83 -3.20
N TYR A 88 13.91 -8.54 -4.20
CA TYR A 88 13.85 -7.24 -4.87
C TYR A 88 13.51 -7.35 -6.34
N CYS A 89 12.90 -6.30 -6.84
CA CYS A 89 12.54 -6.19 -8.25
C CYS A 89 12.85 -4.78 -8.78
N PHE A 90 12.68 -4.62 -10.07
CA PHE A 90 12.78 -3.34 -10.78
C PHE A 90 11.42 -3.03 -11.39
N PRO A 91 10.59 -2.19 -10.76
CA PRO A 91 9.28 -1.83 -11.30
C PRO A 91 9.41 -1.16 -12.69
N PRO A 92 8.42 -1.38 -13.61
CA PRO A 92 7.25 -2.24 -13.42
C PRO A 92 7.62 -3.73 -13.46
N ALA A 93 7.19 -4.50 -12.46
CA ALA A 93 7.53 -5.92 -12.33
C ALA A 93 6.34 -6.75 -11.86
N GLU A 94 6.34 -8.03 -12.24
CA GLU A 94 5.42 -9.03 -11.72
C GLU A 94 6.20 -10.16 -11.07
N ILE A 95 5.80 -10.53 -9.86
CA ILE A 95 6.45 -11.57 -9.05
C ILE A 95 5.36 -12.56 -8.62
N ASN A 96 5.70 -13.84 -8.64
CA ASN A 96 4.83 -14.89 -8.11
C ASN A 96 5.46 -15.50 -6.85
N LEU A 97 4.77 -15.34 -5.71
CA LEU A 97 5.15 -15.93 -4.43
C LEU A 97 4.11 -16.97 -4.04
N TYR A 98 4.46 -18.26 -4.20
CA TYR A 98 3.61 -19.39 -3.79
C TYR A 98 2.17 -19.34 -4.37
N GLY A 99 2.00 -18.84 -5.59
CA GLY A 99 0.71 -18.68 -6.24
C GLY A 99 0.07 -17.29 -6.11
N VAL A 100 0.58 -16.45 -5.21
CA VAL A 100 0.17 -15.04 -5.12
C VAL A 100 0.98 -14.24 -6.14
N LYS A 101 0.31 -13.65 -7.12
CA LYS A 101 0.93 -12.75 -8.11
C LYS A 101 0.89 -11.32 -7.58
N ILE A 102 2.03 -10.66 -7.62
CA ILE A 102 2.20 -9.28 -7.15
C ILE A 102 2.78 -8.46 -8.30
N ARG A 103 2.02 -7.50 -8.80
CA ARG A 103 2.52 -6.50 -9.76
C ARG A 103 2.85 -5.23 -9.00
N MET A 104 4.08 -4.75 -9.16
CA MET A 104 4.58 -3.50 -8.61
C MET A 104 4.68 -2.48 -9.75
N LEU A 105 3.92 -1.42 -9.68
CA LEU A 105 3.80 -0.41 -10.72
C LEU A 105 4.16 0.97 -10.15
N HIS A 106 4.89 1.78 -10.93
CA HIS A 106 5.27 3.13 -10.48
C HIS A 106 4.06 4.04 -10.27
N ILE A 107 4.17 4.89 -9.27
CA ILE A 107 3.21 5.95 -8.98
C ILE A 107 3.95 7.27 -8.76
N ARG A 108 3.32 8.38 -9.09
CA ARG A 108 3.88 9.70 -8.80
C ARG A 108 3.73 9.99 -7.31
N TYR A 109 4.85 10.09 -6.60
CA TYR A 109 4.89 10.40 -5.19
C TYR A 109 6.23 11.09 -4.82
N ASP A 110 6.30 11.72 -3.64
CA ASP A 110 7.50 12.34 -3.09
C ASP A 110 8.38 11.30 -2.37
N SER A 111 8.87 10.35 -3.13
CA SER A 111 9.64 9.19 -2.70
C SER A 111 10.63 8.81 -3.81
N ILE A 112 11.67 8.03 -3.48
CA ILE A 112 12.74 7.69 -4.43
C ILE A 112 12.24 6.76 -5.53
N ASP A 113 11.47 5.73 -5.18
CA ASP A 113 10.96 4.72 -6.12
C ASP A 113 9.59 4.19 -5.65
N PRO A 114 8.58 5.07 -5.65
CA PRO A 114 7.26 4.72 -5.12
C PRO A 114 6.49 3.82 -6.08
N VAL A 115 5.82 2.82 -5.51
CA VAL A 115 4.99 1.89 -6.25
C VAL A 115 3.60 1.73 -5.63
N TYR A 116 2.63 1.36 -6.46
CA TYR A 116 1.38 0.75 -6.03
C TYR A 116 1.37 -0.72 -6.44
N LEU A 117 0.48 -1.49 -5.82
CA LEU A 117 0.43 -2.94 -6.00
C LEU A 117 -0.89 -3.37 -6.61
N ILE A 118 -0.81 -4.40 -7.46
CA ILE A 118 -1.96 -5.24 -7.82
C ILE A 118 -1.61 -6.65 -7.37
N VAL A 119 -2.44 -7.23 -6.52
CA VAL A 119 -2.26 -8.56 -5.95
C VAL A 119 -3.38 -9.47 -6.45
N GLU A 120 -3.01 -10.59 -7.07
CA GLU A 120 -3.94 -11.61 -7.56
C GLU A 120 -3.68 -12.94 -6.86
N ALA A 121 -4.75 -13.52 -6.29
CA ALA A 121 -4.79 -14.84 -5.67
C ALA A 121 -6.19 -15.44 -5.85
N ASP A 122 -6.93 -15.73 -4.79
CA ASP A 122 -8.37 -16.09 -4.81
C ASP A 122 -9.29 -14.88 -5.04
N GLY A 123 -8.76 -13.79 -5.53
CA GLY A 123 -9.38 -12.53 -5.89
C GLY A 123 -8.30 -11.56 -6.33
N LYS A 124 -8.68 -10.33 -6.67
CA LYS A 124 -7.78 -9.30 -7.15
C LYS A 124 -7.91 -8.02 -6.32
N ALA A 125 -6.79 -7.52 -5.81
CA ALA A 125 -6.76 -6.31 -5.01
C ALA A 125 -5.78 -5.27 -5.58
N GLY A 126 -6.20 -4.00 -5.61
CA GLY A 126 -5.35 -2.86 -5.87
C GLY A 126 -5.02 -2.13 -4.57
N ILE A 127 -3.74 -1.88 -4.31
CA ILE A 127 -3.28 -1.22 -3.09
C ILE A 127 -2.46 0.02 -3.45
N VAL A 128 -3.02 1.18 -3.17
CA VAL A 128 -2.38 2.48 -3.37
C VAL A 128 -2.21 3.14 -2.01
N ILE A 129 -0.97 3.29 -1.58
CA ILE A 129 -0.65 3.93 -0.30
C ILE A 129 0.21 5.15 -0.61
N ASP A 130 -0.40 6.30 -0.53
CA ASP A 130 0.08 7.59 -0.98
C ASP A 130 0.50 7.62 -2.47
N GLY A 131 0.40 8.78 -3.04
CA GLY A 131 0.77 9.02 -4.42
C GLY A 131 -0.38 9.58 -5.25
N LYS A 132 -0.05 10.03 -6.44
CA LYS A 132 -1.00 10.62 -7.37
C LYS A 132 -1.22 9.72 -8.57
N LEU A 133 -2.45 9.23 -8.68
CA LEU A 133 -2.94 8.49 -9.84
C LEU A 133 -3.38 9.47 -10.95
N ASN A 134 -3.24 9.04 -12.17
CA ASN A 134 -3.88 9.61 -13.36
C ASN A 134 -4.69 8.49 -14.07
N GLU A 135 -5.33 8.79 -15.17
CA GLU A 135 -6.15 7.83 -15.92
C GLU A 135 -5.36 6.56 -16.27
N THR A 136 -4.14 6.70 -16.79
CA THR A 136 -3.28 5.56 -17.17
C THR A 136 -2.90 4.68 -15.98
N SER A 137 -2.54 5.28 -14.85
CA SER A 137 -2.18 4.51 -13.64
C SER A 137 -3.40 3.97 -12.89
N ALA A 138 -4.59 4.56 -13.08
CA ALA A 138 -5.83 4.06 -12.50
C ALA A 138 -6.44 2.89 -13.31
N GLU A 139 -6.19 2.82 -14.62
CA GLU A 139 -6.75 1.79 -15.52
C GLU A 139 -6.54 0.35 -15.02
N PRO A 140 -5.32 -0.08 -14.63
CA PRO A 140 -5.10 -1.44 -14.13
C PRO A 140 -5.88 -1.76 -12.84
N LEU A 141 -6.22 -0.73 -12.05
CA LEU A 141 -6.96 -0.84 -10.79
C LEU A 141 -8.46 -1.04 -11.00
N MET A 142 -9.00 -0.61 -12.16
CA MET A 142 -10.43 -0.73 -12.47
C MET A 142 -10.92 -2.18 -12.54
N ASN A 143 -10.01 -3.13 -12.76
CA ASN A 143 -10.30 -4.57 -12.85
C ASN A 143 -10.02 -5.32 -11.53
N CYS A 144 -9.83 -4.62 -10.43
CA CYS A 144 -9.67 -5.23 -9.11
C CYS A 144 -11.04 -5.44 -8.45
N ASP A 145 -11.19 -6.53 -7.70
CA ASP A 145 -12.39 -6.79 -6.88
C ASP A 145 -12.43 -5.87 -5.66
N ASN A 146 -11.25 -5.54 -5.16
CA ASN A 146 -11.07 -4.69 -3.98
C ASN A 146 -10.00 -3.62 -4.24
N LEU A 147 -10.25 -2.40 -3.76
CA LEU A 147 -9.29 -1.30 -3.78
C LEU A 147 -9.01 -0.78 -2.37
N VAL A 148 -7.75 -0.54 -2.08
CA VAL A 148 -7.31 0.22 -0.91
C VAL A 148 -6.62 1.49 -1.41
N LEU A 149 -7.24 2.63 -1.16
CA LEU A 149 -6.75 3.95 -1.56
C LEU A 149 -6.47 4.77 -0.29
N LEU A 150 -5.22 4.71 0.19
CA LEU A 150 -4.81 5.42 1.39
C LEU A 150 -4.02 6.67 1.01
N ASN A 151 -4.65 7.82 1.16
CA ASN A 151 -3.98 9.11 1.04
C ASN A 151 -3.88 9.75 2.44
N ARG A 152 -2.67 9.76 3.01
CA ARG A 152 -2.45 10.18 4.40
C ARG A 152 -2.22 11.67 4.58
N CYS A 153 -2.13 12.42 3.49
CA CYS A 153 -1.92 13.85 3.57
C CYS A 153 -3.23 14.60 3.31
N ALA A 154 -3.81 15.14 4.37
CA ALA A 154 -4.90 16.10 4.27
C ALA A 154 -4.32 17.49 4.03
N VAL A 155 -4.67 18.12 2.91
CA VAL A 155 -4.43 19.54 2.69
C VAL A 155 -5.32 20.33 3.65
N ARG A 156 -4.72 21.21 4.46
CA ARG A 156 -5.44 22.09 5.39
C ARG A 156 -5.28 23.55 4.92
N ASP A 157 -6.33 24.35 5.03
CA ASP A 157 -6.32 25.78 4.62
C ASP A 157 -5.29 26.60 5.39
N SER A 158 -4.87 26.16 6.57
CA SER A 158 -3.83 26.79 7.38
C SER A 158 -2.40 26.55 6.90
N MET A 159 -2.20 25.70 5.88
CA MET A 159 -0.87 25.40 5.38
C MET A 159 -0.34 26.51 4.45
N PRO A 160 1.00 26.73 4.40
CA PRO A 160 1.60 27.64 3.44
C PRO A 160 1.28 27.24 2.00
N GLY A 161 0.97 28.21 1.14
CA GLY A 161 0.53 27.97 -0.24
C GLY A 161 1.53 27.17 -1.09
N GLN A 162 2.84 27.29 -0.82
CA GLN A 162 3.85 26.44 -1.47
C GLN A 162 3.73 24.98 -1.09
N LEU A 163 3.45 24.69 0.19
CA LEU A 163 3.24 23.33 0.69
C LEU A 163 1.96 22.74 0.10
N ILE A 164 0.88 23.50 0.07
CA ILE A 164 -0.38 23.09 -0.57
C ILE A 164 -0.14 22.68 -2.03
N ARG A 165 0.56 23.51 -2.83
CA ARG A 165 0.88 23.18 -4.23
C ARG A 165 1.73 21.90 -4.35
N ARG A 166 2.72 21.72 -3.47
CA ARG A 166 3.53 20.49 -3.45
C ARG A 166 2.66 19.27 -3.16
N LEU A 167 1.82 19.33 -2.15
CA LEU A 167 0.93 18.22 -1.80
C LEU A 167 -0.04 17.88 -2.94
N GLN A 168 -0.66 18.88 -3.55
CA GLN A 168 -1.55 18.70 -4.72
C GLN A 168 -0.83 18.11 -5.94
N SER A 169 0.49 18.29 -6.04
CA SER A 169 1.27 17.70 -7.13
C SER A 169 1.58 16.21 -6.96
N VAL A 170 1.52 15.68 -5.73
CA VAL A 170 1.90 14.29 -5.38
C VAL A 170 0.78 13.47 -4.76
N TYR A 171 -0.40 14.08 -4.50
CA TYR A 171 -1.58 13.40 -3.99
C TYR A 171 -2.81 13.73 -4.82
N ASN A 172 -3.75 12.80 -4.90
CA ASN A 172 -5.07 13.08 -5.41
C ASN A 172 -5.94 13.71 -4.31
N SER A 173 -6.76 14.68 -4.68
CA SER A 173 -7.91 15.07 -3.88
C SER A 173 -8.98 13.97 -3.89
N GLU A 174 -9.89 14.01 -2.93
CA GLU A 174 -11.04 13.10 -2.91
C GLU A 174 -11.87 13.22 -4.20
N GLN A 175 -12.07 14.44 -4.70
CA GLN A 175 -12.81 14.68 -5.94
C GLN A 175 -12.12 14.07 -7.17
N GLU A 176 -10.78 14.18 -7.27
CA GLU A 176 -10.01 13.54 -8.34
C GLU A 176 -10.14 12.01 -8.27
N LEU A 177 -10.04 11.40 -7.07
CA LEU A 177 -10.22 9.95 -6.92
C LEU A 177 -11.65 9.52 -7.26
N ARG A 178 -12.68 10.23 -6.82
CA ARG A 178 -14.06 9.96 -7.21
C ARG A 178 -14.27 10.04 -8.73
N SER A 179 -13.62 10.99 -9.39
CA SER A 179 -13.67 11.10 -10.85
C SER A 179 -12.97 9.94 -11.55
N LEU A 180 -11.75 9.57 -11.11
CA LEU A 180 -10.99 8.46 -11.67
C LEU A 180 -11.72 7.12 -11.52
N PHE A 181 -12.35 6.89 -10.38
CA PHE A 181 -13.02 5.63 -10.05
C PHE A 181 -14.55 5.68 -10.17
N ARG A 182 -15.09 6.65 -10.90
CA ARG A 182 -16.56 6.82 -11.09
C ARG A 182 -17.26 5.55 -11.60
N ASN A 183 -16.60 4.76 -12.44
CA ASN A 183 -17.15 3.54 -13.02
C ASN A 183 -16.65 2.26 -12.34
N TYR A 184 -15.92 2.38 -11.22
CA TYR A 184 -15.45 1.24 -10.47
C TYR A 184 -16.61 0.53 -9.78
N ARG A 185 -16.64 -0.81 -9.86
CA ARG A 185 -17.76 -1.64 -9.36
C ARG A 185 -17.37 -2.58 -8.21
N GLY A 186 -16.10 -2.61 -7.82
CA GLY A 186 -15.62 -3.43 -6.72
C GLY A 186 -15.80 -2.74 -5.35
N ASN A 187 -15.26 -3.37 -4.32
CA ASN A 187 -15.22 -2.79 -2.97
C ASN A 187 -14.03 -1.85 -2.82
N ALA A 188 -14.23 -0.65 -2.29
CA ALA A 188 -13.14 0.29 -2.06
C ALA A 188 -13.05 0.69 -0.57
N ILE A 189 -11.83 0.67 -0.04
CA ILE A 189 -11.49 1.27 1.24
C ILE A 189 -10.73 2.55 0.95
N TYR A 190 -11.33 3.67 1.31
CA TYR A 190 -10.74 4.99 1.13
C TYR A 190 -10.49 5.63 2.49
N ALA A 191 -9.27 6.13 2.72
CA ALA A 191 -8.94 6.89 3.91
C ALA A 191 -8.20 8.18 3.53
N PRO A 192 -8.90 9.32 3.50
CA PRO A 192 -8.27 10.62 3.38
C PRO A 192 -7.72 11.06 4.73
N GLY A 193 -6.45 11.42 4.81
CA GLY A 193 -5.84 12.03 5.98
C GLY A 193 -5.72 11.12 7.21
N GLU A 194 -5.83 11.69 8.41
CA GLU A 194 -5.56 11.03 9.69
C GLU A 194 -6.68 10.11 10.20
N THR A 195 -7.85 10.09 9.57
CA THR A 195 -9.01 9.35 10.06
C THR A 195 -9.32 8.16 9.14
N LEU A 196 -9.00 6.97 9.62
CA LEU A 196 -9.42 5.70 9.03
C LEU A 196 -10.90 5.47 9.32
N SER A 197 -11.74 5.54 8.34
CA SER A 197 -12.95 4.74 8.11
C SER A 197 -14.00 5.47 7.29
N LYS A 198 -14.09 5.17 6.03
CA LYS A 198 -15.35 5.13 5.27
C LYS A 198 -15.18 4.06 4.22
N LYS A 199 -16.00 3.00 4.31
CA LYS A 199 -16.30 2.16 3.15
C LYS A 199 -17.00 3.07 2.16
N LEU A 200 -16.43 3.25 0.98
CA LEU A 200 -17.17 3.77 -0.15
C LEU A 200 -18.05 2.63 -0.64
N ASP A 201 -19.30 2.61 -0.24
CA ASP A 201 -20.27 1.79 -0.94
C ASP A 201 -20.36 2.32 -2.37
N ALA A 202 -19.99 1.48 -3.33
CA ALA A 202 -20.01 1.78 -4.76
C ALA A 202 -21.43 2.07 -5.29
N LYS A 203 -22.44 2.06 -4.42
CA LYS A 203 -23.83 2.36 -4.75
C LYS A 203 -24.21 3.85 -4.61
N GLU A 204 -23.31 4.69 -4.05
CA GLU A 204 -23.57 6.14 -3.88
C GLU A 204 -22.58 7.02 -4.68
N ALA A 205 -21.78 6.44 -5.58
CA ALA A 205 -20.87 7.18 -6.45
C ALA A 205 -21.45 7.38 -7.84
#